data_6b70b9695dbb09eee02d86f2cceb17f3
#
_entry.id   6b70b9695dbb09eee02d86f2cceb17f3
#
_cell.length_a   1.000
_cell.length_b   1.000
_cell.length_c   1.000
_cell.angle_alpha   90.00
_cell.angle_beta   90.00
_cell.angle_gamma   90.00
#
_symmetry.space_group_name_H-M   'P 1'
#
loop_
_entity.id
_entity.type
_entity.pdbx_description
1 polymer ?
#
loop_
_entity_poly.entity_id
_entity_poly.type
_entity_poly.pdbx_seq_one_letter_code
_entity_poly.pdbx_strand_id
1 'polypeptide(L)'
;GRGMAKAYKQAVSLFESEIKNRKVKIDINERGIIISLSNDVYFKRASSDLDIDTARTVLEKISLLLTKTELSDKQVRIEGHTDKGPTDPDGPWETNWDLAAERALNVLKYLIDFGVNPANMAAVSYGEYQPIPLLNDDTEEGMARNRRVDVLILRD
;
A
#
# COMPACT_ATOMS: atom_id res chain seq x y z
N GLY A 1 -7.66 7.19 -18.92
CA GLY A 1 -8.59 6.72 -19.93
C GLY A 1 -9.76 5.93 -19.35
N ARG A 2 -10.59 5.43 -20.24
CA ARG A 2 -11.80 4.69 -19.84
C ARG A 2 -11.48 3.43 -19.04
N GLY A 3 -10.39 2.75 -19.38
CA GLY A 3 -9.96 1.55 -18.67
C GLY A 3 -9.65 1.81 -17.20
N MET A 4 -8.99 2.93 -16.91
CA MET A 4 -8.66 3.29 -15.52
C MET A 4 -9.90 3.64 -14.72
N ALA A 5 -10.86 4.38 -15.28
CA ALA A 5 -12.11 4.72 -14.60
C ALA A 5 -12.93 3.46 -14.30
N LYS A 6 -13.01 2.55 -15.26
CA LYS A 6 -13.70 1.26 -15.09
C LYS A 6 -13.02 0.41 -14.03
N ALA A 7 -11.70 0.30 -14.10
CA ALA A 7 -10.91 -0.47 -13.14
C ALA A 7 -11.01 0.12 -11.73
N TYR A 8 -11.04 1.44 -11.61
CA TYR A 8 -11.26 2.10 -10.32
C TYR A 8 -12.61 1.70 -9.70
N LYS A 9 -13.69 1.73 -10.49
CA LYS A 9 -15.01 1.31 -10.02
C LYS A 9 -15.02 -0.17 -9.60
N GLN A 10 -14.36 -1.02 -10.36
CA GLN A 10 -14.22 -2.44 -10.02
C GLN A 10 -13.46 -2.62 -8.72
N ALA A 11 -12.37 -1.87 -8.52
CA ALA A 11 -11.58 -1.93 -7.29
C ALA A 11 -12.40 -1.48 -6.09
N VAL A 12 -13.12 -0.36 -6.19
CA VAL A 12 -13.97 0.14 -5.10
C VAL A 12 -15.02 -0.90 -4.73
N SER A 13 -15.63 -1.55 -5.71
CA SER A 13 -16.62 -2.61 -5.47
C SER A 13 -16.00 -3.82 -4.79
N LEU A 14 -14.83 -4.24 -5.24
CA LEU A 14 -14.11 -5.40 -4.70
C LEU A 14 -13.72 -5.19 -3.25
N PHE A 15 -13.31 -3.98 -2.89
CA PHE A 15 -12.85 -3.63 -1.54
C PHE A 15 -13.91 -2.95 -0.68
N GLU A 16 -15.18 -3.04 -1.03
CA GLU A 16 -16.26 -2.32 -0.33
C GLU A 16 -16.22 -2.53 1.18
N SER A 17 -16.04 -3.77 1.64
CA SER A 17 -15.98 -4.09 3.07
C SER A 17 -14.77 -3.43 3.75
N GLU A 18 -13.61 -3.54 3.13
CA GLU A 18 -12.37 -2.97 3.68
C GLU A 18 -12.42 -1.44 3.70
N ILE A 19 -13.00 -0.83 2.68
CA ILE A 19 -13.18 0.63 2.64
C ILE A 19 -14.13 1.09 3.75
N LYS A 20 -15.25 0.41 3.90
CA LYS A 20 -16.25 0.73 4.93
C LYS A 20 -15.65 0.64 6.34
N ASN A 21 -14.79 -0.34 6.56
CA ASN A 21 -14.14 -0.56 7.86
C ASN A 21 -12.83 0.22 8.02
N ARG A 22 -12.52 1.14 7.11
CA ARG A 22 -11.33 2.00 7.12
C ARG A 22 -10.00 1.24 7.14
N LYS A 23 -9.99 0.02 6.57
CA LYS A 23 -8.78 -0.80 6.46
C LYS A 23 -8.04 -0.54 5.15
N VAL A 24 -8.75 -0.08 4.13
CA VAL A 24 -8.23 0.23 2.81
C VAL A 24 -8.84 1.52 2.33
N LYS A 25 -8.05 2.34 1.64
CA LYS A 25 -8.52 3.53 0.93
C LYS A 25 -8.16 3.38 -0.53
N ILE A 26 -9.07 3.74 -1.43
CA ILE A 26 -8.82 3.68 -2.87
C ILE A 26 -9.11 5.04 -3.46
N ASP A 27 -8.11 5.61 -4.15
CA ASP A 27 -8.23 6.88 -4.87
C ASP A 27 -7.81 6.70 -6.32
N ILE A 28 -8.20 7.65 -7.15
CA ILE A 28 -7.73 7.77 -8.52
C ILE A 28 -7.32 9.22 -8.75
N ASN A 29 -6.16 9.42 -9.37
CA ASN A 29 -5.64 10.75 -9.69
C ASN A 29 -4.84 10.69 -10.99
N GLU A 30 -4.08 11.74 -11.31
CA GLU A 30 -3.27 11.81 -12.52
C GLU A 30 -2.18 10.75 -12.60
N ARG A 31 -1.71 10.22 -11.46
CA ARG A 31 -0.71 9.15 -11.42
C ARG A 31 -1.33 7.78 -11.76
N GLY A 32 -2.58 7.55 -11.37
CA GLY A 32 -3.25 6.29 -11.55
C GLY A 32 -4.19 5.96 -10.39
N ILE A 33 -4.35 4.67 -10.13
CA ILE A 33 -5.17 4.15 -9.03
C ILE A 33 -4.25 3.88 -7.84
N ILE A 34 -4.62 4.37 -6.66
CA ILE A 34 -3.85 4.19 -5.44
C ILE A 34 -4.70 3.38 -4.45
N ILE A 35 -4.16 2.23 -4.03
CA ILE A 35 -4.75 1.41 -2.98
C ILE A 35 -3.88 1.56 -1.75
N SER A 36 -4.38 2.25 -0.72
CA SER A 36 -3.63 2.51 0.50
C SER A 36 -3.98 1.50 1.57
N LEU A 37 -2.95 0.82 2.09
CA LEU A 37 -3.07 -0.21 3.11
C LEU A 37 -2.57 0.34 4.44
N SER A 38 -3.41 0.29 5.48
CA SER A 38 -3.02 0.71 6.83
C SER A 38 -1.96 -0.25 7.39
N ASN A 39 -0.81 0.27 7.80
CA ASN A 39 0.22 -0.57 8.40
C ASN A 39 -0.22 -1.17 9.73
N ASP A 40 -1.01 -0.42 10.51
CA ASP A 40 -1.51 -0.90 11.80
C ASP A 40 -2.45 -2.09 11.65
N VAL A 41 -3.12 -2.23 10.50
CA VAL A 41 -4.03 -3.35 10.22
C VAL A 41 -3.28 -4.55 9.65
N TYR A 42 -2.36 -4.34 8.71
CA TYR A 42 -1.82 -5.41 7.87
C TYR A 42 -0.42 -5.87 8.24
N PHE A 43 0.27 -5.13 9.11
CA PHE A 43 1.59 -5.53 9.60
C PHE A 43 1.54 -5.86 11.08
N LYS A 44 2.40 -6.77 11.52
CA LYS A 44 2.58 -7.04 12.93
C LYS A 44 3.12 -5.78 13.60
N ARG A 45 2.74 -5.55 14.85
CA ARG A 45 3.10 -4.35 15.59
C ARG A 45 4.60 -4.10 15.58
N ALA A 46 4.99 -2.86 15.26
CA ALA A 46 6.38 -2.41 15.24
C ALA A 46 7.28 -3.32 14.37
N SER A 47 6.74 -3.83 13.26
CA SER A 47 7.42 -4.82 12.42
C SER A 47 7.22 -4.49 10.95
N SER A 48 8.11 -5.03 10.11
CA SER A 48 7.94 -5.08 8.66
C SER A 48 7.24 -6.36 8.21
N ASP A 49 6.97 -7.30 9.12
CA ASP A 49 6.31 -8.55 8.78
C ASP A 49 4.81 -8.34 8.61
N LEU A 50 4.28 -8.86 7.51
CA LEU A 50 2.83 -8.87 7.29
C LEU A 50 2.16 -9.82 8.28
N ASP A 51 1.02 -9.38 8.81
CA ASP A 51 0.11 -10.25 9.51
C ASP A 51 -0.69 -11.02 8.44
N ILE A 52 -0.24 -12.21 8.10
CA ILE A 52 -0.75 -12.96 6.98
C ILE A 52 -2.23 -13.30 7.13
N ASP A 53 -2.68 -13.62 8.34
CA ASP A 53 -4.09 -13.94 8.58
C ASP A 53 -5.01 -12.76 8.23
N THR A 54 -4.55 -11.54 8.48
CA THR A 54 -5.30 -10.32 8.15
C THR A 54 -5.07 -9.85 6.72
N ALA A 55 -3.83 -9.92 6.25
CA ALA A 55 -3.42 -9.34 4.96
C ALA A 55 -3.77 -10.20 3.74
N ARG A 56 -3.89 -11.51 3.92
CA ARG A 56 -4.06 -12.46 2.80
C ARG A 56 -5.21 -12.07 1.87
N THR A 57 -6.39 -11.84 2.41
CA THR A 57 -7.58 -11.53 1.61
C THR A 57 -7.39 -10.26 0.76
N VAL A 58 -6.82 -9.22 1.37
CA VAL A 58 -6.57 -7.96 0.67
C VAL A 58 -5.52 -8.15 -0.42
N LEU A 59 -4.44 -8.86 -0.13
CA LEU A 59 -3.38 -9.11 -1.12
C LEU A 59 -3.87 -9.98 -2.27
N GLU A 60 -4.72 -10.97 -1.99
CA GLU A 60 -5.36 -11.77 -3.04
C GLU A 60 -6.25 -10.90 -3.93
N LYS A 61 -7.03 -9.99 -3.35
CA LYS A 61 -7.87 -9.06 -4.11
C LYS A 61 -7.04 -8.14 -5.01
N ILE A 62 -5.94 -7.61 -4.48
CA ILE A 62 -5.02 -6.79 -5.27
C ILE A 62 -4.45 -7.62 -6.42
N SER A 63 -4.04 -8.86 -6.15
CA SER A 63 -3.47 -9.72 -7.18
C SER A 63 -4.49 -10.03 -8.28
N LEU A 64 -5.78 -10.20 -7.93
CA LEU A 64 -6.83 -10.38 -8.93
C LEU A 64 -6.95 -9.17 -9.86
N LEU A 65 -6.90 -7.97 -9.31
CA LEU A 65 -6.90 -6.75 -10.13
C LEU A 65 -5.70 -6.71 -11.08
N LEU A 66 -4.52 -7.13 -10.60
CA LEU A 66 -3.26 -7.04 -11.35
C LEU A 66 -3.01 -8.24 -12.26
N THR A 67 -3.88 -9.24 -12.29
CA THR A 67 -3.71 -10.44 -13.13
C THR A 67 -4.92 -10.74 -14.01
N LYS A 68 -6.13 -10.37 -13.59
CA LYS A 68 -7.37 -10.79 -14.24
C LYS A 68 -8.21 -9.66 -14.83
N THR A 69 -7.69 -8.44 -14.80
CA THR A 69 -8.39 -7.27 -15.36
C THR A 69 -7.53 -6.56 -16.39
N GLU A 70 -8.06 -5.47 -16.95
CA GLU A 70 -7.32 -4.59 -17.87
C GLU A 70 -6.11 -3.92 -17.23
N LEU A 71 -5.91 -4.09 -15.93
CA LEU A 71 -4.74 -3.57 -15.22
C LEU A 71 -3.53 -4.50 -15.30
N SER A 72 -3.65 -5.67 -15.90
CA SER A 72 -2.61 -6.72 -15.86
C SER A 72 -1.31 -6.33 -16.56
N ASP A 73 -1.34 -5.38 -17.47
CA ASP A 73 -0.14 -4.88 -18.18
C ASP A 73 0.41 -3.58 -17.60
N LYS A 74 -0.20 -3.06 -16.54
CA LYS A 74 0.21 -1.79 -15.95
C LYS A 74 1.44 -1.96 -15.07
N GLN A 75 2.26 -0.91 -15.01
CA GLN A 75 3.33 -0.81 -14.04
C GLN A 75 2.77 -0.49 -12.67
N VAL A 76 3.33 -1.10 -11.65
CA VAL A 76 2.87 -0.97 -10.27
C VAL A 76 4.03 -0.51 -9.40
N ARG A 77 3.81 0.53 -8.61
CA ARG A 77 4.74 0.98 -7.59
C ARG A 77 4.17 0.74 -6.22
N ILE A 78 4.95 0.12 -5.38
CA ILE A 78 4.57 -0.12 -3.98
C ILE A 78 5.38 0.84 -3.14
N GLU A 79 4.70 1.82 -2.54
CA GLU A 79 5.30 2.98 -1.89
C GLU A 79 5.11 2.88 -0.38
N GLY A 80 6.22 2.75 0.36
CA GLY A 80 6.20 2.68 1.81
C GLY A 80 6.29 4.05 2.45
N HIS A 81 5.47 4.27 3.49
CA HIS A 81 5.42 5.51 4.25
C HIS A 81 5.35 5.22 5.74
N THR A 82 6.00 6.07 6.54
CA THR A 82 5.90 6.03 7.99
C THR A 82 5.30 7.32 8.51
N ASP A 83 4.96 7.35 9.81
CA ASP A 83 4.75 8.62 10.48
C ASP A 83 6.10 9.32 10.75
N LYS A 84 6.05 10.50 11.33
CA LYS A 84 7.24 11.30 11.60
C LYS A 84 7.99 10.93 12.88
N GLY A 85 7.48 9.97 13.65
CA GLY A 85 8.13 9.49 14.85
C GLY A 85 9.40 8.70 14.54
N PRO A 86 10.34 8.64 15.46
CA PRO A 86 11.59 7.90 15.24
C PRO A 86 11.34 6.39 15.22
N THR A 87 12.24 5.66 14.57
CA THR A 87 12.27 4.21 14.69
C THR A 87 12.69 3.81 16.10
N ASP A 88 12.34 2.57 16.48
CA ASP A 88 12.80 1.99 17.75
C ASP A 88 14.34 1.87 17.72
N PRO A 89 15.06 2.53 18.63
CA PRO A 89 16.53 2.47 18.64
C PRO A 89 17.06 1.06 18.90
N ASP A 90 16.27 0.17 19.52
CA ASP A 90 16.60 -1.22 19.76
C ASP A 90 16.14 -2.14 18.63
N GLY A 91 15.43 -1.58 17.63
CA GLY A 91 14.94 -2.34 16.50
C GLY A 91 15.98 -2.45 15.38
N PRO A 92 15.64 -3.23 14.33
CA PRO A 92 16.56 -3.49 13.21
C PRO A 92 16.69 -2.35 12.21
N TRP A 93 15.83 -1.33 12.27
CA TRP A 93 15.84 -0.25 11.28
C TRP A 93 16.53 0.98 11.83
N GLU A 94 17.54 1.48 11.10
CA GLU A 94 18.23 2.73 11.47
C GLU A 94 17.34 3.94 11.29
N THR A 95 16.54 3.95 10.19
CA THR A 95 15.72 5.10 9.82
C THR A 95 14.36 4.66 9.33
N ASN A 96 13.44 5.63 9.24
CA ASN A 96 12.13 5.40 8.63
C ASN A 96 12.21 5.06 7.14
N TRP A 97 13.30 5.45 6.46
CA TRP A 97 13.56 5.01 5.09
C TRP A 97 13.66 3.49 5.00
N ASP A 98 14.41 2.89 5.94
CA ASP A 98 14.62 1.44 5.97
C ASP A 98 13.34 0.69 6.29
N LEU A 99 12.61 1.15 7.30
CA LEU A 99 11.35 0.51 7.70
C LEU A 99 10.32 0.55 6.58
N ALA A 100 10.13 1.71 5.96
CA ALA A 100 9.18 1.88 4.86
C ALA A 100 9.56 1.03 3.66
N ALA A 101 10.87 0.97 3.32
CA ALA A 101 11.37 0.17 2.21
C ALA A 101 11.07 -1.32 2.44
N GLU A 102 11.32 -1.81 3.63
CA GLU A 102 11.11 -3.23 3.94
C GLU A 102 9.64 -3.63 3.93
N ARG A 103 8.77 -2.75 4.46
CA ARG A 103 7.32 -2.98 4.39
C ARG A 103 6.82 -3.02 2.96
N ALA A 104 7.24 -2.08 2.12
CA ALA A 104 6.87 -2.07 0.70
C ALA A 104 7.37 -3.32 -0.02
N LEU A 105 8.61 -3.73 0.27
CA LEU A 105 9.19 -4.92 -0.33
C LEU A 105 8.44 -6.19 0.07
N ASN A 106 8.00 -6.29 1.32
CA ASN A 106 7.24 -7.44 1.78
C ASN A 106 5.88 -7.55 1.10
N VAL A 107 5.20 -6.43 0.86
CA VAL A 107 3.97 -6.42 0.06
C VAL A 107 4.26 -6.90 -1.37
N LEU A 108 5.31 -6.37 -1.99
CA LEU A 108 5.72 -6.76 -3.35
C LEU A 108 5.95 -8.27 -3.44
N LYS A 109 6.69 -8.84 -2.49
CA LYS A 109 7.00 -10.28 -2.49
C LYS A 109 5.74 -11.14 -2.40
N TYR A 110 4.77 -10.74 -1.56
CA TYR A 110 3.50 -11.47 -1.46
C TYR A 110 2.69 -11.39 -2.74
N LEU A 111 2.69 -10.24 -3.42
CA LEU A 111 1.99 -10.12 -4.70
C LEU A 111 2.63 -11.01 -5.77
N ILE A 112 3.95 -11.17 -5.76
CA ILE A 112 4.64 -12.13 -6.63
C ILE A 112 4.16 -13.55 -6.33
N ASP A 113 4.06 -13.91 -5.06
CA ASP A 113 3.58 -15.23 -4.65
C ASP A 113 2.15 -15.51 -5.11
N PHE A 114 1.33 -14.47 -5.23
CA PHE A 114 -0.04 -14.58 -5.75
C PHE A 114 -0.12 -14.45 -7.27
N GLY A 115 0.99 -14.38 -7.97
CA GLY A 115 1.03 -14.48 -9.43
C GLY A 115 1.20 -13.17 -10.19
N VAL A 116 1.42 -12.04 -9.48
CA VAL A 116 1.69 -10.78 -10.16
C VAL A 116 3.07 -10.81 -10.81
N ASN A 117 3.17 -10.32 -12.04
CA ASN A 117 4.42 -10.32 -12.80
C ASN A 117 5.46 -9.39 -12.14
N PRO A 118 6.58 -9.94 -11.65
CA PRO A 118 7.61 -9.12 -11.00
C PRO A 118 8.23 -8.05 -11.92
N ALA A 119 8.23 -8.27 -13.22
CA ALA A 119 8.76 -7.30 -14.18
C ALA A 119 7.96 -6.00 -14.22
N ASN A 120 6.72 -6.02 -13.74
CA ASN A 120 5.86 -4.84 -13.74
C ASN A 120 5.86 -4.08 -12.41
N MET A 121 6.67 -4.51 -11.43
CA MET A 121 6.60 -3.94 -10.08
C MET A 121 7.92 -3.32 -9.63
N ALA A 122 7.80 -2.31 -8.77
CA ALA A 122 8.91 -1.72 -8.04
C ALA A 122 8.47 -1.38 -6.62
N ALA A 123 9.39 -1.48 -5.67
CA ALA A 123 9.19 -1.03 -4.30
C ALA A 123 9.97 0.27 -4.08
N VAL A 124 9.34 1.24 -3.43
CA VAL A 124 9.90 2.57 -3.20
C VAL A 124 9.65 2.96 -1.74
N SER A 125 10.64 3.56 -1.11
CA SER A 125 10.46 4.14 0.22
C SER A 125 10.44 5.67 0.15
N TYR A 126 9.50 6.28 0.84
CA TYR A 126 9.49 7.72 1.08
C TYR A 126 9.75 8.05 2.55
N GLY A 127 9.93 7.04 3.39
CA GLY A 127 10.12 7.28 4.81
C GLY A 127 8.96 8.08 5.41
N GLU A 128 9.29 9.11 6.17
CA GLU A 128 8.31 10.03 6.77
C GLU A 128 8.03 11.29 5.93
N TYR A 129 8.68 11.40 4.76
CA TYR A 129 8.80 12.67 4.03
C TYR A 129 7.72 12.93 2.99
N GLN A 130 6.73 12.05 2.88
CA GLN A 130 5.58 12.23 2.01
C GLN A 130 4.28 12.03 2.80
N PRO A 131 4.05 12.86 3.84
CA PRO A 131 2.82 12.74 4.63
C PRO A 131 1.59 13.07 3.79
N ILE A 132 0.43 12.57 4.23
CA ILE A 132 -0.83 12.87 3.57
C ILE A 132 -1.08 14.38 3.68
N PRO A 133 -1.28 15.09 2.55
CA PRO A 133 -1.54 16.53 2.57
C PRO A 133 -2.79 16.90 3.37
N LEU A 134 -2.75 18.05 4.03
CA LEU A 134 -3.86 18.62 4.79
C LEU A 134 -4.29 17.81 6.01
N LEU A 135 -3.58 16.74 6.33
CA LEU A 135 -3.82 15.94 7.52
C LEU A 135 -2.96 16.48 8.66
N ASN A 136 -3.55 16.59 9.86
CA ASN A 136 -2.76 16.97 11.05
C ASN A 136 -1.96 15.76 11.54
N ASP A 137 -0.67 15.73 11.22
CA ASP A 137 0.23 14.62 11.57
C ASP A 137 0.83 14.72 12.98
N ASP A 138 0.39 15.70 13.77
CA ASP A 138 0.74 15.79 15.20
C ASP A 138 -0.20 14.94 16.08
N THR A 139 -1.34 14.52 15.54
CA THR A 139 -2.27 13.67 16.27
C THR A 139 -1.96 12.19 16.05
N GLU A 140 -2.36 11.34 17.00
CA GLU A 140 -2.21 9.89 16.83
C GLU A 140 -3.00 9.37 15.62
N GLU A 141 -4.20 9.90 15.39
CA GLU A 141 -4.99 9.55 14.21
C GLU A 141 -4.27 9.92 12.92
N GLY A 142 -3.69 11.12 12.86
CA GLY A 142 -2.94 11.55 11.69
C GLY A 142 -1.68 10.71 11.47
N MET A 143 -0.95 10.40 12.53
CA MET A 143 0.22 9.52 12.44
C MET A 143 -0.17 8.12 11.96
N ALA A 144 -1.25 7.56 12.49
CA ALA A 144 -1.72 6.23 12.08
C ALA A 144 -2.05 6.20 10.58
N ARG A 145 -2.64 7.26 10.04
CA ARG A 145 -2.97 7.34 8.62
C ARG A 145 -1.74 7.48 7.73
N ASN A 146 -0.65 8.05 8.24
CA ASN A 146 0.62 8.13 7.53
C ASN A 146 1.39 6.80 7.54
N ARG A 147 1.14 5.92 8.50
CA ARG A 147 1.73 4.58 8.53
C ARG A 147 1.01 3.69 7.51
N ARG A 148 1.47 3.74 6.27
CA ARG A 148 0.78 3.08 5.17
C ARG A 148 1.74 2.53 4.12
N VAL A 149 1.26 1.58 3.36
CA VAL A 149 1.85 1.16 2.09
C VAL A 149 0.83 1.44 1.01
N ASP A 150 1.22 2.22 0.02
CA ASP A 150 0.38 2.55 -1.13
C ASP A 150 0.76 1.66 -2.31
N VAL A 151 -0.22 0.96 -2.87
CA VAL A 151 -0.07 0.24 -4.14
C VAL A 151 -0.58 1.16 -5.23
N LEU A 152 0.34 1.70 -6.02
CA LEU A 152 0.04 2.63 -7.10
C LEU A 152 0.07 1.89 -8.44
N ILE A 153 -1.09 1.84 -9.10
CA ILE A 153 -1.23 1.25 -10.43
C ILE A 153 -1.16 2.41 -11.43
N LEU A 154 -0.05 2.48 -12.14
CA LEU A 154 0.26 3.65 -12.96
C LEU A 154 -0.62 3.72 -14.22
N ARG A 155 -0.97 4.94 -14.57
CA ARG A 155 -1.50 5.20 -15.91
C ARG A 155 -0.45 4.91 -16.96
N ASP A 156 -0.24 4.89 -17.85
CA ASP A 156 0.84 4.56 -18.81
C ASP A 156 2.15 5.33 -18.52
#